data_702d258f455af85a70ed725c994b11d8
#
_entry.id   702d258f455af85a70ed725c994b11d8
#
_cell.length_a   1.000
_cell.length_b   1.000
_cell.length_c   1.000
_cell.angle_alpha   90.00
_cell.angle_beta   90.00
_cell.angle_gamma   90.00
#
_symmetry.space_group_name_H-M   'P 1'
#
loop_
_entity.id
_entity.type
_entity.pdbx_description
1 polymer ?
#
loop_
_entity_poly.entity_id
_entity_poly.type
_entity_poly.pdbx_seq_one_letter_code
_entity_poly.pdbx_strand_id
1 'polypeptide(L)'
;MAGSHTAVDHDRPMGGNREFCLGHLMNTLISALTNPRDALAQGKLLGPGVALTVVLAMAAQFLSNHYGAPVMLMAILLGIPFHFLSEHETTGPGISYAAKGLLRIGVALLGLRVSLDMVRQIGWSFVLVIALCVAFVILASVFLSRVVGKDRAFGFLTGGSVAICGASAAMAISSILPQRDTAERDLSFTVISVTAFSTLAMILYPIVADTLGLNAHEAGLFLGGTIHDVAQVVGAGYSVSDETGNIATVVKLIRVTMLAPVVLIGALVMRRHAPTGTSRPPLLPGFVGAFLILAALNSFHLVPEAVAAPAATLSRALLVTAVAAVGMKTSLAKLADVGGTAIALLAVQTAVLAGLVLAPLLFGLL
;
A
#
# COMPACT_ATOMS: atom_id res chain seq x y z
N MET A 1 -6.47 39.49 52.24
CA MET A 1 -7.07 39.45 50.87
C MET A 1 -6.40 38.34 50.13
N ALA A 2 -7.11 37.25 49.92
CA ALA A 2 -6.63 36.00 49.36
C ALA A 2 -6.71 36.05 47.83
N GLY A 3 -5.61 35.81 47.15
CA GLY A 3 -5.52 35.61 45.71
C GLY A 3 -5.47 34.11 45.41
N SER A 4 -6.52 33.60 44.81
CA SER A 4 -6.64 32.20 44.39
C SER A 4 -5.83 31.94 43.14
N HIS A 5 -4.77 31.13 43.26
CA HIS A 5 -4.08 30.52 42.13
C HIS A 5 -4.91 29.32 41.64
N THR A 6 -5.53 29.45 40.48
CA THR A 6 -6.07 28.31 39.72
C THR A 6 -4.91 27.52 39.11
N ALA A 7 -4.68 26.32 39.65
CA ALA A 7 -3.78 25.32 39.06
C ALA A 7 -4.38 24.83 37.72
N VAL A 8 -3.63 25.00 36.64
CA VAL A 8 -3.91 24.39 35.35
C VAL A 8 -3.49 22.93 35.44
N ASP A 9 -4.48 22.07 35.35
CA ASP A 9 -4.35 20.61 35.35
C ASP A 9 -3.68 20.16 34.03
N HIS A 10 -2.42 19.73 34.12
CA HIS A 10 -1.57 19.32 32.99
C HIS A 10 -1.55 17.80 32.77
N ASP A 11 -2.47 17.04 33.36
CA ASP A 11 -2.55 15.58 33.23
C ASP A 11 -3.77 15.14 32.40
N ARG A 12 -3.74 15.41 31.09
CA ARG A 12 -4.50 14.59 30.12
C ARG A 12 -3.50 13.74 29.33
N PRO A 13 -3.52 12.41 29.48
CA PRO A 13 -2.71 11.54 28.65
C PRO A 13 -3.23 11.58 27.22
N MET A 14 -2.44 12.08 26.31
CA MET A 14 -2.61 11.94 24.86
C MET A 14 -2.35 10.48 24.46
N GLY A 15 -3.21 9.58 24.94
CA GLY A 15 -3.18 8.17 24.63
C GLY A 15 -4.39 7.79 23.80
N GLY A 16 -4.31 7.80 22.49
CA GLY A 16 -5.44 7.38 21.71
C GLY A 16 -5.23 7.38 20.20
N ASN A 17 -4.36 6.55 19.63
CA ASN A 17 -4.42 6.15 18.23
C ASN A 17 -3.59 4.90 17.95
N ARG A 18 -3.79 3.81 18.69
CA ARG A 18 -3.03 2.54 18.49
C ARG A 18 -3.86 1.30 18.16
N GLU A 19 -5.17 1.43 17.89
CA GLU A 19 -6.00 0.26 17.57
C GLU A 19 -6.76 0.43 16.25
N PHE A 20 -6.03 0.56 15.13
CA PHE A 20 -6.63 0.47 13.80
C PHE A 20 -6.16 -0.79 13.06
N CYS A 21 -6.30 -1.97 13.69
CA CYS A 21 -6.02 -3.26 13.09
C CYS A 21 -7.31 -4.08 12.91
N LEU A 22 -7.23 -5.13 12.12
CA LEU A 22 -8.28 -6.04 11.64
C LEU A 22 -9.37 -6.40 12.67
N GLY A 23 -9.00 -6.46 13.96
CA GLY A 23 -9.95 -6.64 15.05
C GLY A 23 -10.98 -5.50 15.14
N HIS A 24 -10.57 -4.28 14.82
CA HIS A 24 -11.49 -3.14 14.81
C HIS A 24 -12.43 -3.21 13.61
N LEU A 25 -11.99 -3.64 12.44
CA LEU A 25 -12.84 -3.78 11.24
C LEU A 25 -13.83 -4.95 11.41
N MET A 26 -13.40 -6.05 11.99
CA MET A 26 -14.27 -7.20 12.28
C MET A 26 -15.21 -6.91 13.45
N ASN A 27 -14.74 -6.28 14.53
CA ASN A 27 -15.60 -5.79 15.60
C ASN A 27 -16.53 -4.66 15.11
N THR A 28 -16.07 -3.82 14.18
CA THR A 28 -16.88 -2.75 13.58
C THR A 28 -17.97 -3.31 12.67
N LEU A 29 -17.66 -4.34 11.87
CA LEU A 29 -18.67 -5.06 11.07
C LEU A 29 -19.65 -5.84 11.97
N ILE A 30 -19.14 -6.50 13.00
CA ILE A 30 -19.97 -7.20 13.97
C ILE A 30 -20.81 -6.20 14.78
N SER A 31 -20.26 -5.07 15.22
CA SER A 31 -21.02 -4.04 15.93
C SER A 31 -22.04 -3.32 15.03
N ALA A 32 -21.68 -3.08 13.76
CA ALA A 32 -22.62 -2.53 12.78
C ALA A 32 -23.77 -3.49 12.44
N LEU A 33 -23.52 -4.80 12.49
CA LEU A 33 -24.55 -5.83 12.33
C LEU A 33 -25.39 -6.02 13.60
N THR A 34 -24.84 -5.68 14.78
CA THR A 34 -25.49 -5.89 16.08
C THR A 34 -26.15 -4.63 16.66
N ASN A 35 -25.70 -3.42 16.21
CA ASN A 35 -26.24 -2.16 16.74
C ASN A 35 -26.43 -1.10 15.63
N PRO A 36 -27.67 -0.87 15.14
CA PRO A 36 -27.94 0.06 14.04
C PRO A 36 -27.59 1.53 14.37
N ARG A 37 -27.45 1.90 15.63
CA ARG A 37 -27.05 3.27 16.04
C ARG A 37 -25.58 3.51 15.78
N ASP A 38 -24.70 2.52 15.98
CA ASP A 38 -23.26 2.63 15.73
C ASP A 38 -22.98 2.65 14.22
N ALA A 39 -23.74 1.89 13.43
CA ALA A 39 -23.68 1.91 11.97
C ALA A 39 -24.07 3.29 11.39
N LEU A 40 -25.12 3.92 11.94
CA LEU A 40 -25.54 5.27 11.53
C LEU A 40 -24.52 6.34 11.91
N ALA A 41 -23.91 6.24 13.09
CA ALA A 41 -22.88 7.17 13.55
C ALA A 41 -21.61 7.07 12.66
N GLN A 42 -21.19 5.86 12.33
CA GLN A 42 -20.08 5.63 11.41
C GLN A 42 -20.40 6.07 9.99
N GLY A 43 -21.62 5.82 9.50
CA GLY A 43 -22.08 6.30 8.20
C GLY A 43 -22.02 7.83 8.10
N LYS A 44 -22.40 8.55 9.15
CA LYS A 44 -22.27 10.01 9.22
C LYS A 44 -20.81 10.49 9.23
N LEU A 45 -19.91 9.76 9.88
CA LEU A 45 -18.49 10.10 9.96
C LEU A 45 -17.75 9.84 8.65
N LEU A 46 -18.00 8.70 8.02
CA LEU A 46 -17.28 8.28 6.81
C LEU A 46 -17.96 8.76 5.52
N GLY A 47 -19.28 8.95 5.56
CA GLY A 47 -20.12 9.25 4.40
C GLY A 47 -19.62 10.41 3.55
N PRO A 48 -19.35 11.61 4.10
CA PRO A 48 -18.93 12.76 3.32
C PRO A 48 -17.64 12.52 2.52
N GLY A 49 -16.63 11.94 3.16
CA GLY A 49 -15.35 11.65 2.49
C GLY A 49 -15.45 10.53 1.45
N VAL A 50 -16.22 9.46 1.74
CA VAL A 50 -16.47 8.37 0.77
C VAL A 50 -17.26 8.90 -0.41
N ALA A 51 -18.33 9.67 -0.19
CA ALA A 51 -19.13 10.26 -1.27
C ALA A 51 -18.27 11.13 -2.21
N LEU A 52 -17.38 11.94 -1.64
CA LEU A 52 -16.46 12.76 -2.41
C LEU A 52 -15.53 11.92 -3.28
N THR A 53 -14.95 10.84 -2.73
CA THR A 53 -14.07 9.94 -3.50
C THR A 53 -14.84 9.19 -4.60
N VAL A 54 -16.10 8.84 -4.36
CA VAL A 54 -16.97 8.24 -5.39
C VAL A 54 -17.25 9.24 -6.51
N VAL A 55 -17.55 10.49 -6.20
CA VAL A 55 -17.75 11.55 -7.21
C VAL A 55 -16.50 11.74 -8.07
N LEU A 56 -15.31 11.77 -7.47
CA LEU A 56 -14.05 11.84 -8.22
C LEU A 56 -13.81 10.60 -9.07
N ALA A 57 -14.15 9.41 -8.57
CA ALA A 57 -14.06 8.18 -9.34
C ALA A 57 -15.02 8.20 -10.56
N MET A 58 -16.23 8.71 -10.39
CA MET A 58 -17.19 8.88 -11.50
C MET A 58 -16.68 9.90 -12.53
N ALA A 59 -16.10 11.03 -12.07
CA ALA A 59 -15.48 12.02 -12.95
C ALA A 59 -14.29 11.40 -13.72
N ALA A 60 -13.45 10.62 -13.06
CA ALA A 60 -12.36 9.89 -13.69
C ALA A 60 -12.84 8.90 -14.74
N GLN A 61 -13.92 8.17 -14.45
CA GLN A 61 -14.55 7.24 -15.41
C GLN A 61 -15.14 7.99 -16.60
N PHE A 62 -15.79 9.13 -16.38
CA PHE A 62 -16.33 9.96 -17.45
C PHE A 62 -15.22 10.46 -18.37
N LEU A 63 -14.14 11.03 -17.81
CA LEU A 63 -12.99 11.51 -18.58
C LEU A 63 -12.29 10.38 -19.33
N SER A 64 -12.15 9.22 -18.69
CA SER A 64 -11.60 8.02 -19.31
C SER A 64 -12.39 7.60 -20.53
N ASN A 65 -13.71 7.54 -20.42
CA ASN A 65 -14.59 7.16 -21.52
C ASN A 65 -14.59 8.19 -22.66
N HIS A 66 -14.42 9.49 -22.33
CA HIS A 66 -14.48 10.56 -23.32
C HIS A 66 -13.16 10.78 -24.06
N TYR A 67 -12.03 10.70 -23.36
CA TYR A 67 -10.70 10.97 -23.91
C TYR A 67 -9.88 9.70 -24.20
N GLY A 68 -10.38 8.51 -23.90
CA GLY A 68 -9.66 7.25 -24.07
C GLY A 68 -8.48 7.10 -23.07
N ALA A 69 -8.43 7.94 -22.04
CA ALA A 69 -7.35 7.90 -21.04
C ALA A 69 -7.60 6.80 -20.00
N PRO A 70 -6.55 6.18 -19.43
CA PRO A 70 -6.70 5.14 -18.41
C PRO A 70 -7.41 5.65 -17.16
N VAL A 71 -8.51 5.01 -16.74
CA VAL A 71 -9.35 5.45 -15.63
C VAL A 71 -8.60 5.59 -14.31
N MET A 72 -7.69 4.66 -14.02
CA MET A 72 -6.91 4.69 -12.77
C MET A 72 -5.95 5.88 -12.72
N LEU A 73 -5.34 6.21 -13.88
CA LEU A 73 -4.49 7.39 -14.00
C LEU A 73 -5.31 8.67 -13.81
N MET A 74 -6.49 8.76 -14.44
CA MET A 74 -7.40 9.90 -14.25
C MET A 74 -7.84 10.02 -12.79
N ALA A 75 -8.14 8.92 -12.12
CA ALA A 75 -8.59 8.92 -10.73
C ALA A 75 -7.52 9.50 -9.78
N ILE A 76 -6.26 9.10 -9.93
CA ILE A 76 -5.20 9.64 -9.07
C ILE A 76 -4.87 11.10 -9.40
N LEU A 77 -4.80 11.46 -10.68
CA LEU A 77 -4.51 12.83 -11.11
C LEU A 77 -5.60 13.80 -10.69
N LEU A 78 -6.87 13.41 -10.79
CA LEU A 78 -7.98 14.19 -10.27
C LEU A 78 -7.97 14.28 -8.74
N GLY A 79 -7.49 13.25 -8.05
CA GLY A 79 -7.42 13.25 -6.59
C GLY A 79 -6.40 14.23 -6.01
N ILE A 80 -5.23 14.35 -6.62
CA ILE A 80 -4.10 15.16 -6.11
C ILE A 80 -4.47 16.61 -5.79
N PRO A 81 -5.17 17.37 -6.67
CA PRO A 81 -5.56 18.77 -6.38
C PRO A 81 -6.48 18.92 -5.17
N PHE A 82 -7.22 17.87 -4.80
CA PHE A 82 -8.14 17.86 -3.66
C PHE A 82 -7.49 17.37 -2.37
N HIS A 83 -6.15 17.38 -2.29
CA HIS A 83 -5.40 16.95 -1.09
C HIS A 83 -5.87 17.66 0.18
N PHE A 84 -6.18 18.97 0.12
CA PHE A 84 -6.64 19.78 1.24
C PHE A 84 -7.91 19.21 1.92
N LEU A 85 -8.78 18.51 1.19
CA LEU A 85 -9.97 17.86 1.74
C LEU A 85 -9.64 16.59 2.54
N SER A 86 -8.48 15.99 2.33
CA SER A 86 -8.03 14.84 3.13
C SER A 86 -7.58 15.23 4.54
N GLU A 87 -7.26 16.50 4.75
CA GLU A 87 -6.87 17.07 6.04
C GLU A 87 -8.07 17.69 6.80
N HIS A 88 -9.23 17.83 6.14
CA HIS A 88 -10.42 18.40 6.75
C HIS A 88 -11.13 17.40 7.67
N GLU A 89 -11.60 17.84 8.84
CA GLU A 89 -12.18 16.99 9.88
C GLU A 89 -13.39 16.18 9.42
N THR A 90 -14.23 16.74 8.53
CA THR A 90 -15.46 16.08 8.07
C THR A 90 -15.23 15.09 6.94
N THR A 91 -14.24 15.29 6.08
CA THR A 91 -14.00 14.46 4.88
C THR A 91 -12.80 13.53 5.04
N GLY A 92 -11.80 13.93 5.82
CA GLY A 92 -10.56 13.17 6.04
C GLY A 92 -10.76 11.72 6.49
N PRO A 93 -11.61 11.44 7.48
CA PRO A 93 -11.89 10.06 7.91
C PRO A 93 -12.44 9.17 6.79
N GLY A 94 -13.40 9.67 6.00
CA GLY A 94 -13.98 8.96 4.88
C GLY A 94 -13.01 8.74 3.73
N ILE A 95 -12.20 9.75 3.38
CA ILE A 95 -11.14 9.63 2.37
C ILE A 95 -10.09 8.57 2.82
N SER A 96 -9.71 8.60 4.09
CA SER A 96 -8.78 7.61 4.65
C SER A 96 -9.34 6.19 4.63
N TYR A 97 -10.64 6.04 4.90
CA TYR A 97 -11.34 4.75 4.77
C TYR A 97 -11.38 4.30 3.31
N ALA A 98 -11.72 5.17 2.36
CA ALA A 98 -11.72 4.84 0.94
C ALA A 98 -10.34 4.38 0.47
N ALA A 99 -9.28 5.13 0.79
CA ALA A 99 -7.90 4.80 0.41
C ALA A 99 -7.37 3.48 0.98
N LYS A 100 -7.91 3.01 2.12
CA LYS A 100 -7.42 1.78 2.78
C LYS A 100 -8.48 0.67 2.83
N GLY A 101 -9.70 0.98 3.25
CA GLY A 101 -10.80 0.03 3.43
C GLY A 101 -11.35 -0.46 2.10
N LEU A 102 -11.81 0.46 1.23
CA LEU A 102 -12.34 0.09 -0.07
C LEU A 102 -11.29 -0.58 -0.96
N LEU A 103 -10.02 -0.12 -0.88
CA LEU A 103 -8.91 -0.78 -1.55
C LEU A 103 -8.79 -2.26 -1.15
N ARG A 104 -8.80 -2.54 0.17
CA ARG A 104 -8.66 -3.91 0.69
C ARG A 104 -9.79 -4.82 0.22
N ILE A 105 -11.03 -4.30 0.22
CA ILE A 105 -12.20 -5.03 -0.27
C ILE A 105 -12.06 -5.25 -1.79
N GLY A 106 -11.72 -4.21 -2.55
CA GLY A 106 -11.53 -4.30 -4.00
C GLY A 106 -10.46 -5.32 -4.39
N VAL A 107 -9.30 -5.29 -3.70
CA VAL A 107 -8.22 -6.27 -3.93
C VAL A 107 -8.63 -7.68 -3.52
N ALA A 108 -9.33 -7.86 -2.40
CA ALA A 108 -9.84 -9.18 -2.01
C ALA A 108 -10.76 -9.77 -3.08
N LEU A 109 -11.73 -8.99 -3.58
CA LEU A 109 -12.64 -9.40 -4.65
C LEU A 109 -11.93 -9.68 -5.98
N LEU A 110 -10.80 -9.01 -6.25
CA LEU A 110 -9.98 -9.28 -7.42
C LEU A 110 -9.47 -10.73 -7.45
N GLY A 111 -9.36 -11.39 -6.29
CA GLY A 111 -9.05 -12.82 -6.19
C GLY A 111 -9.96 -13.70 -7.02
N LEU A 112 -11.23 -13.32 -7.21
CA LEU A 112 -12.18 -14.03 -8.09
C LEU A 112 -11.83 -13.96 -9.59
N ARG A 113 -10.91 -13.08 -9.99
CA ARG A 113 -10.41 -12.99 -11.38
C ARG A 113 -9.06 -13.69 -11.57
N VAL A 114 -8.39 -14.05 -10.48
CA VAL A 114 -7.07 -14.67 -10.51
C VAL A 114 -7.21 -16.18 -10.43
N SER A 115 -6.53 -16.90 -11.31
CA SER A 115 -6.47 -18.36 -11.32
C SER A 115 -5.06 -18.87 -10.99
N LEU A 116 -4.97 -20.14 -10.55
CA LEU A 116 -3.70 -20.83 -10.38
C LEU A 116 -2.87 -20.88 -11.67
N ASP A 117 -3.54 -20.93 -12.82
CA ASP A 117 -2.84 -20.95 -14.11
C ASP A 117 -2.14 -19.62 -14.39
N MET A 118 -2.72 -18.48 -13.98
CA MET A 118 -2.06 -17.18 -14.04
C MET A 118 -0.82 -17.14 -13.13
N VAL A 119 -0.90 -17.73 -11.93
CA VAL A 119 0.28 -17.82 -11.03
C VAL A 119 1.36 -18.73 -11.63
N ARG A 120 0.96 -19.82 -12.29
CA ARG A 120 1.90 -20.71 -13.02
C ARG A 120 2.55 -19.99 -14.21
N GLN A 121 1.81 -19.14 -14.93
CA GLN A 121 2.35 -18.34 -16.05
C GLN A 121 3.41 -17.33 -15.59
N ILE A 122 3.27 -16.76 -14.36
CA ILE A 122 4.31 -15.91 -13.76
C ILE A 122 5.62 -16.70 -13.57
N GLY A 123 5.53 -17.99 -13.32
CA GLY A 123 6.68 -18.89 -13.15
C GLY A 123 7.33 -18.80 -11.77
N TRP A 124 7.77 -19.94 -11.27
CA TRP A 124 8.48 -20.04 -10.00
C TRP A 124 9.85 -19.34 -10.02
N SER A 125 10.49 -19.28 -11.20
CA SER A 125 11.74 -18.54 -11.42
C SER A 125 11.57 -17.06 -11.08
N PHE A 126 10.48 -16.42 -11.52
CA PHE A 126 10.21 -15.01 -11.20
C PHE A 126 9.89 -14.81 -9.72
N VAL A 127 9.16 -15.71 -9.09
CA VAL A 127 8.90 -15.65 -7.64
C VAL A 127 10.22 -15.71 -6.85
N LEU A 128 11.16 -16.56 -7.26
CA LEU A 128 12.50 -16.63 -6.67
C LEU A 128 13.29 -15.34 -6.90
N VAL A 129 13.26 -14.80 -8.12
CA VAL A 129 13.92 -13.51 -8.44
C VAL A 129 13.38 -12.41 -7.55
N ILE A 130 12.06 -12.29 -7.39
CA ILE A 130 11.45 -11.30 -6.51
C ILE A 130 11.89 -11.51 -5.04
N ALA A 131 11.94 -12.74 -4.55
CA ALA A 131 12.41 -13.02 -3.19
C ALA A 131 13.86 -12.60 -2.99
N LEU A 132 14.72 -12.88 -3.97
CA LEU A 132 16.13 -12.46 -3.97
C LEU A 132 16.27 -10.93 -4.05
N CYS A 133 15.47 -10.26 -4.89
CA CYS A 133 15.42 -8.79 -4.97
C CYS A 133 15.03 -8.16 -3.62
N VAL A 134 13.98 -8.70 -2.98
CA VAL A 134 13.55 -8.23 -1.65
C VAL A 134 14.67 -8.39 -0.62
N ALA A 135 15.28 -9.57 -0.55
CA ALA A 135 16.39 -9.83 0.37
C ALA A 135 17.59 -8.91 0.09
N PHE A 136 17.98 -8.78 -1.18
CA PHE A 136 19.09 -7.93 -1.59
C PHE A 136 18.86 -6.45 -1.25
N VAL A 137 17.69 -5.89 -1.58
CA VAL A 137 17.37 -4.49 -1.31
C VAL A 137 17.38 -4.21 0.19
N ILE A 138 16.83 -5.11 1.02
CA ILE A 138 16.86 -4.96 2.47
C ILE A 138 18.31 -4.97 3.00
N LEU A 139 19.12 -5.95 2.60
CA LEU A 139 20.51 -6.06 3.04
C LEU A 139 21.37 -4.88 2.57
N ALA A 140 21.25 -4.51 1.29
CA ALA A 140 21.93 -3.34 0.73
C ALA A 140 21.53 -2.06 1.45
N SER A 141 20.24 -1.91 1.80
CA SER A 141 19.73 -0.74 2.53
C SER A 141 20.28 -0.64 3.95
N VAL A 142 20.42 -1.77 4.65
CA VAL A 142 21.06 -1.83 6.00
C VAL A 142 22.54 -1.46 5.91
N PHE A 143 23.23 -1.80 4.84
CA PHE A 143 24.61 -1.41 4.62
C PHE A 143 24.70 0.08 4.23
N LEU A 144 23.91 0.51 3.25
CA LEU A 144 23.97 1.86 2.69
C LEU A 144 23.50 2.94 3.69
N SER A 145 22.60 2.60 4.62
CA SER A 145 22.16 3.52 5.68
C SER A 145 23.34 4.05 6.51
N ARG A 146 24.36 3.23 6.75
CA ARG A 146 25.57 3.65 7.48
C ARG A 146 26.41 4.67 6.72
N VAL A 147 26.45 4.56 5.39
CA VAL A 147 27.18 5.50 4.52
C VAL A 147 26.56 6.89 4.61
N VAL A 148 25.23 6.97 4.79
CA VAL A 148 24.50 8.23 4.96
C VAL A 148 24.37 8.68 6.43
N GLY A 149 25.15 8.07 7.32
CA GLY A 149 25.16 8.45 8.75
C GLY A 149 23.91 8.05 9.54
N LYS A 150 23.15 7.06 9.03
CA LYS A 150 21.96 6.49 9.69
C LYS A 150 22.26 5.11 10.28
N ASP A 151 21.46 4.71 11.26
CA ASP A 151 21.62 3.40 11.90
C ASP A 151 21.05 2.25 11.04
N ARG A 152 21.34 1.02 11.43
CA ARG A 152 20.87 -0.20 10.74
C ARG A 152 19.35 -0.35 10.78
N ALA A 153 18.72 0.13 11.85
CA ALA A 153 17.29 0.05 12.02
C ALA A 153 16.57 0.96 11.01
N PHE A 154 17.13 2.16 10.73
CA PHE A 154 16.64 3.02 9.64
C PHE A 154 16.80 2.35 8.27
N GLY A 155 17.95 1.71 7.99
CA GLY A 155 18.17 0.97 6.75
C GLY A 155 17.21 -0.21 6.58
N PHE A 156 16.94 -0.96 7.65
CA PHE A 156 15.96 -2.06 7.62
C PHE A 156 14.53 -1.54 7.43
N LEU A 157 14.18 -0.41 8.06
CA LEU A 157 12.89 0.25 7.91
C LEU A 157 12.65 0.70 6.46
N THR A 158 13.59 1.48 5.90
CA THR A 158 13.46 2.03 4.54
C THR A 158 13.55 0.94 3.48
N GLY A 159 14.54 0.04 3.59
CA GLY A 159 14.75 -1.05 2.64
C GLY A 159 13.60 -2.05 2.60
N GLY A 160 13.09 -2.44 3.76
CA GLY A 160 11.91 -3.31 3.84
C GLY A 160 10.64 -2.64 3.31
N SER A 161 10.51 -1.34 3.51
CA SER A 161 9.38 -0.56 2.99
C SER A 161 9.42 -0.50 1.46
N VAL A 162 10.55 -0.15 0.87
CA VAL A 162 10.76 -0.11 -0.60
C VAL A 162 10.59 -1.51 -1.21
N ALA A 163 11.21 -2.52 -0.59
CA ALA A 163 11.23 -3.87 -1.16
C ALA A 163 9.89 -4.59 -1.10
N ILE A 164 8.98 -4.27 -0.16
CA ILE A 164 7.77 -5.09 0.06
C ILE A 164 6.50 -4.34 -0.35
N CYS A 165 5.97 -3.49 0.53
CA CYS A 165 4.65 -2.85 0.28
C CYS A 165 4.55 -1.41 0.84
N GLY A 166 5.63 -0.65 0.81
CA GLY A 166 5.63 0.75 1.16
C GLY A 166 5.23 1.02 2.61
N ALA A 167 4.25 1.88 2.80
CA ALA A 167 3.79 2.32 4.11
C ALA A 167 3.35 1.18 5.05
N SER A 168 2.72 0.14 4.51
CA SER A 168 2.28 -1.02 5.32
C SER A 168 3.48 -1.80 5.88
N ALA A 169 4.53 -1.99 5.08
CA ALA A 169 5.77 -2.61 5.54
C ALA A 169 6.50 -1.70 6.54
N ALA A 170 6.52 -0.38 6.32
CA ALA A 170 7.09 0.58 7.27
C ALA A 170 6.47 0.44 8.66
N MET A 171 5.14 0.41 8.74
CA MET A 171 4.42 0.26 10.01
C MET A 171 4.70 -1.10 10.68
N ALA A 172 4.70 -2.19 9.91
CA ALA A 172 4.95 -3.53 10.44
C ALA A 172 6.40 -3.66 10.94
N ILE A 173 7.38 -3.18 10.17
CA ILE A 173 8.79 -3.23 10.55
C ILE A 173 9.06 -2.32 11.76
N SER A 174 8.49 -1.10 11.79
CA SER A 174 8.68 -0.19 12.92
C SER A 174 8.22 -0.78 14.25
N SER A 175 7.19 -1.65 14.22
CA SER A 175 6.65 -2.28 15.43
C SER A 175 7.60 -3.30 16.09
N ILE A 176 8.58 -3.82 15.34
CA ILE A 176 9.57 -4.78 15.83
C ILE A 176 10.95 -4.14 16.07
N LEU A 177 11.14 -2.87 15.66
CA LEU A 177 12.38 -2.16 15.89
C LEU A 177 12.52 -1.70 17.36
N PRO A 178 13.75 -1.59 17.87
CA PRO A 178 13.99 -1.02 19.19
C PRO A 178 13.44 0.41 19.31
N GLN A 179 12.94 0.77 20.48
CA GLN A 179 12.53 2.14 20.77
C GLN A 179 13.72 3.09 20.66
N ARG A 180 13.57 4.19 19.95
CA ARG A 180 14.58 5.23 19.71
C ARG A 180 13.91 6.59 19.68
N ASP A 181 14.62 7.63 20.08
CA ASP A 181 14.09 9.00 20.05
C ASP A 181 13.68 9.45 18.63
N THR A 182 14.31 8.86 17.60
CA THR A 182 14.02 9.17 16.20
C THR A 182 12.95 8.27 15.57
N ALA A 183 12.43 7.26 16.28
CA ALA A 183 11.59 6.20 15.70
C ALA A 183 10.33 6.73 15.01
N GLU A 184 9.61 7.67 15.61
CA GLU A 184 8.41 8.28 15.02
C GLU A 184 8.74 9.13 13.79
N ARG A 185 9.81 9.91 13.87
CA ARG A 185 10.29 10.73 12.77
C ARG A 185 10.73 9.85 11.60
N ASP A 186 11.52 8.82 11.86
CA ASP A 186 12.03 7.89 10.84
C ASP A 186 10.88 7.13 10.17
N LEU A 187 9.85 6.71 10.93
CA LEU A 187 8.65 6.07 10.39
C LEU A 187 7.85 7.04 9.51
N SER A 188 7.54 8.24 10.01
CA SER A 188 6.79 9.25 9.27
C SER A 188 7.50 9.64 7.99
N PHE A 189 8.82 9.87 8.07
CA PHE A 189 9.68 10.11 6.93
C PHE A 189 9.58 8.98 5.89
N THR A 190 9.76 7.72 6.33
CA THR A 190 9.74 6.56 5.44
C THR A 190 8.40 6.43 4.75
N VAL A 191 7.28 6.56 5.49
CA VAL A 191 5.93 6.46 4.94
C VAL A 191 5.67 7.53 3.88
N ILE A 192 6.02 8.79 4.17
CA ILE A 192 5.83 9.91 3.23
C ILE A 192 6.66 9.69 1.97
N SER A 193 7.94 9.38 2.13
CA SER A 193 8.86 9.24 1.01
C SER A 193 8.54 8.04 0.12
N VAL A 194 8.28 6.83 0.71
CA VAL A 194 7.93 5.67 -0.13
C VAL A 194 6.60 5.87 -0.86
N THR A 195 5.63 6.57 -0.25
CA THR A 195 4.35 6.88 -0.91
C THR A 195 4.57 7.80 -2.09
N ALA A 196 5.40 8.81 -1.94
CA ALA A 196 5.70 9.76 -3.01
C ALA A 196 6.51 9.11 -4.15
N PHE A 197 7.58 8.36 -3.85
CA PHE A 197 8.31 7.60 -4.88
C PHE A 197 7.42 6.59 -5.59
N SER A 198 6.53 5.95 -4.86
CA SER A 198 5.56 5.03 -5.43
C SER A 198 4.55 5.73 -6.36
N THR A 199 4.13 6.95 -6.03
CA THR A 199 3.28 7.76 -6.92
C THR A 199 4.02 8.15 -8.19
N LEU A 200 5.29 8.57 -8.07
CA LEU A 200 6.13 8.85 -9.24
C LEU A 200 6.32 7.60 -10.09
N ALA A 201 6.63 6.47 -9.49
CA ALA A 201 6.76 5.19 -10.17
C ALA A 201 5.46 4.77 -10.88
N MET A 202 4.30 4.97 -10.26
CA MET A 202 3.01 4.70 -10.87
C MET A 202 2.79 5.46 -12.18
N ILE A 203 3.28 6.71 -12.27
CA ILE A 203 3.13 7.54 -13.46
C ILE A 203 4.22 7.22 -14.49
N LEU A 204 5.47 7.06 -14.05
CA LEU A 204 6.63 6.96 -14.92
C LEU A 204 6.88 5.53 -15.44
N TYR A 205 6.63 4.50 -14.62
CA TYR A 205 7.00 3.13 -14.99
C TYR A 205 6.16 2.52 -16.12
N PRO A 206 4.86 2.83 -16.30
CA PRO A 206 4.14 2.46 -17.51
C PRO A 206 4.79 3.03 -18.78
N ILE A 207 5.25 4.30 -18.72
CA ILE A 207 5.95 4.96 -19.84
C ILE A 207 7.30 4.26 -20.11
N VAL A 208 8.04 3.91 -19.06
CA VAL A 208 9.29 3.16 -19.18
C VAL A 208 9.06 1.78 -19.80
N ALA A 209 8.02 1.06 -19.38
CA ALA A 209 7.66 -0.24 -19.92
C ALA A 209 7.34 -0.16 -21.43
N ASP A 210 6.58 0.86 -21.84
CA ASP A 210 6.24 1.11 -23.23
C ASP A 210 7.48 1.47 -24.07
N THR A 211 8.31 2.39 -23.57
CA THR A 211 9.54 2.82 -24.28
C THR A 211 10.58 1.71 -24.44
N LEU A 212 10.59 0.75 -23.51
CA LEU A 212 11.46 -0.45 -23.59
C LEU A 212 10.85 -1.59 -24.42
N GLY A 213 9.62 -1.41 -24.91
CA GLY A 213 8.92 -2.41 -25.72
C GLY A 213 8.52 -3.66 -24.95
N LEU A 214 8.31 -3.57 -23.64
CA LEU A 214 7.87 -4.70 -22.82
C LEU A 214 6.45 -5.10 -23.24
N ASN A 215 6.23 -6.40 -23.42
CA ASN A 215 4.89 -6.92 -23.66
C ASN A 215 4.01 -6.82 -22.41
N ALA A 216 2.70 -7.11 -22.52
CA ALA A 216 1.74 -6.97 -21.42
C ALA A 216 2.13 -7.80 -20.18
N HIS A 217 2.67 -9.00 -20.40
CA HIS A 217 3.14 -9.88 -19.32
C HIS A 217 4.37 -9.30 -18.62
N GLU A 218 5.41 -8.95 -19.37
CA GLU A 218 6.65 -8.36 -18.84
C GLU A 218 6.40 -7.02 -18.13
N ALA A 219 5.54 -6.16 -18.70
CA ALA A 219 5.12 -4.92 -18.07
C ALA A 219 4.41 -5.20 -16.73
N GLY A 220 3.57 -6.23 -16.67
CA GLY A 220 2.93 -6.68 -15.42
C GLY A 220 3.93 -7.13 -14.37
N LEU A 221 4.93 -7.94 -14.76
CA LEU A 221 6.01 -8.38 -13.89
C LEU A 221 6.83 -7.18 -13.38
N PHE A 222 7.19 -6.25 -14.26
CA PHE A 222 7.95 -5.05 -13.91
C PHE A 222 7.17 -4.14 -12.95
N LEU A 223 5.95 -3.76 -13.28
CA LEU A 223 5.14 -2.85 -12.46
C LEU A 223 4.84 -3.44 -11.08
N GLY A 224 4.42 -4.70 -11.02
CA GLY A 224 4.17 -5.42 -9.76
C GLY A 224 5.42 -5.65 -8.94
N GLY A 225 6.55 -5.92 -9.62
CA GLY A 225 7.86 -6.15 -9.03
C GLY A 225 8.54 -4.90 -8.47
N THR A 226 8.15 -3.69 -8.89
CA THR A 226 8.90 -2.46 -8.59
C THR A 226 8.10 -1.42 -7.81
N ILE A 227 6.87 -1.09 -8.19
CA ILE A 227 6.04 -0.09 -7.51
C ILE A 227 5.78 -0.52 -6.05
N HIS A 228 5.83 0.42 -5.10
CA HIS A 228 5.85 0.06 -3.69
C HIS A 228 4.46 -0.20 -3.11
N ASP A 229 3.44 0.57 -3.46
CA ASP A 229 2.09 0.46 -2.90
C ASP A 229 1.14 -0.34 -3.80
N VAL A 230 0.24 -1.14 -3.19
CA VAL A 230 -0.72 -1.99 -3.92
C VAL A 230 -1.68 -1.18 -4.77
N ALA A 231 -2.21 -0.05 -4.24
CA ALA A 231 -3.15 0.80 -4.98
C ALA A 231 -2.52 1.39 -6.24
N GLN A 232 -1.26 1.77 -6.12
CA GLN A 232 -0.51 2.37 -7.22
C GLN A 232 -0.06 1.34 -8.25
N VAL A 233 0.22 0.09 -7.82
CA VAL A 233 0.42 -1.05 -8.75
C VAL A 233 -0.84 -1.30 -9.56
N VAL A 234 -2.00 -1.36 -8.89
CA VAL A 234 -3.30 -1.51 -9.56
C VAL A 234 -3.51 -0.36 -10.55
N GLY A 235 -3.30 0.89 -10.10
CA GLY A 235 -3.41 2.08 -10.96
C GLY A 235 -2.51 2.00 -12.19
N ALA A 236 -1.23 1.71 -12.01
CA ALA A 236 -0.24 1.58 -13.09
C ALA A 236 -0.55 0.41 -14.03
N GLY A 237 -0.81 -0.78 -13.48
CA GLY A 237 -1.03 -1.98 -14.27
C GLY A 237 -2.26 -1.88 -15.17
N TYR A 238 -3.41 -1.47 -14.60
CA TYR A 238 -4.63 -1.29 -15.38
C TYR A 238 -4.63 -0.04 -16.27
N SER A 239 -3.66 0.87 -16.11
CA SER A 239 -3.46 1.94 -17.07
C SER A 239 -2.84 1.45 -18.39
N VAL A 240 -2.15 0.32 -18.36
CA VAL A 240 -1.57 -0.31 -19.56
C VAL A 240 -2.57 -1.25 -20.22
N SER A 241 -3.02 -2.28 -19.49
CA SER A 241 -4.04 -3.22 -19.96
C SER A 241 -4.65 -4.01 -18.78
N ASP A 242 -5.79 -4.68 -19.01
CA ASP A 242 -6.38 -5.58 -18.02
C ASP A 242 -5.44 -6.76 -17.69
N GLU A 243 -4.73 -7.29 -18.68
CA GLU A 243 -3.74 -8.36 -18.50
C GLU A 243 -2.58 -7.89 -17.61
N THR A 244 -1.96 -6.76 -17.96
CA THR A 244 -0.88 -6.14 -17.18
C THR A 244 -1.33 -5.85 -15.74
N GLY A 245 -2.54 -5.33 -15.56
CA GLY A 245 -3.11 -5.04 -14.25
C GLY A 245 -3.30 -6.28 -13.38
N ASN A 246 -3.80 -7.36 -13.95
CA ASN A 246 -3.96 -8.63 -13.24
C ASN A 246 -2.61 -9.20 -12.81
N ILE A 247 -1.64 -9.31 -13.73
CA ILE A 247 -0.30 -9.83 -13.45
C ILE A 247 0.42 -8.96 -12.41
N ALA A 248 0.44 -7.64 -12.60
CA ALA A 248 1.07 -6.71 -11.66
C ALA A 248 0.49 -6.84 -10.25
N THR A 249 -0.83 -6.99 -10.14
CA THR A 249 -1.48 -7.17 -8.84
C THR A 249 -1.08 -8.48 -8.18
N VAL A 250 -1.05 -9.59 -8.91
CA VAL A 250 -0.62 -10.90 -8.39
C VAL A 250 0.83 -10.85 -7.91
N VAL A 251 1.73 -10.33 -8.74
CA VAL A 251 3.15 -10.14 -8.40
C VAL A 251 3.30 -9.30 -7.13
N LYS A 252 2.53 -8.21 -7.04
CA LYS A 252 2.55 -7.36 -5.84
C LYS A 252 2.05 -8.09 -4.61
N LEU A 253 1.02 -8.91 -4.71
CA LEU A 253 0.52 -9.71 -3.58
C LEU A 253 1.53 -10.76 -3.14
N ILE A 254 2.27 -11.38 -4.07
CA ILE A 254 3.40 -12.26 -3.75
C ILE A 254 4.45 -11.50 -2.92
N ARG A 255 4.81 -10.27 -3.31
CA ARG A 255 5.72 -9.44 -2.51
C ARG A 255 5.15 -9.14 -1.11
N VAL A 256 3.86 -8.83 -1.01
CA VAL A 256 3.22 -8.56 0.29
C VAL A 256 3.26 -9.76 1.22
N THR A 257 3.14 -10.99 0.70
CA THR A 257 3.28 -12.21 1.54
C THR A 257 4.69 -12.35 2.14
N MET A 258 5.71 -11.80 1.48
CA MET A 258 7.09 -11.80 2.00
C MET A 258 7.27 -10.91 3.24
N LEU A 259 6.29 -10.06 3.56
CA LEU A 259 6.31 -9.28 4.80
C LEU A 259 6.36 -10.21 6.03
N ALA A 260 5.64 -11.31 6.00
CA ALA A 260 5.57 -12.26 7.13
C ALA A 260 6.96 -12.83 7.50
N PRO A 261 7.72 -13.47 6.57
CA PRO A 261 9.05 -13.97 6.88
C PRO A 261 10.04 -12.85 7.23
N VAL A 262 9.97 -11.69 6.56
CA VAL A 262 10.87 -10.57 6.85
C VAL A 262 10.65 -10.01 8.26
N VAL A 263 9.40 -9.80 8.68
CA VAL A 263 9.07 -9.36 10.04
C VAL A 263 9.46 -10.42 11.06
N LEU A 264 9.23 -11.72 10.78
CA LEU A 264 9.62 -12.80 11.68
C LEU A 264 11.14 -12.87 11.86
N ILE A 265 11.89 -12.87 10.76
CA ILE A 265 13.37 -12.89 10.80
C ILE A 265 13.90 -11.61 11.49
N GLY A 266 13.36 -10.45 11.13
CA GLY A 266 13.70 -9.18 11.77
C GLY A 266 13.46 -9.22 13.29
N ALA A 267 12.30 -9.73 13.72
CA ALA A 267 11.98 -9.90 15.13
C ALA A 267 12.94 -10.87 15.85
N LEU A 268 13.30 -11.98 15.21
CA LEU A 268 14.26 -12.96 15.77
C LEU A 268 15.67 -12.35 15.93
N VAL A 269 16.13 -11.60 14.94
CA VAL A 269 17.44 -10.91 14.98
C VAL A 269 17.43 -9.81 16.04
N MET A 270 16.30 -9.10 16.21
CA MET A 270 16.18 -7.97 17.13
C MET A 270 15.71 -8.36 18.54
N ARG A 271 15.25 -9.61 18.76
CA ARG A 271 14.77 -10.10 20.08
C ARG A 271 15.75 -9.93 21.23
N ARG A 272 17.02 -9.79 20.95
CA ARG A 272 18.04 -9.49 22.00
C ARG A 272 17.89 -8.08 22.58
N HIS A 273 17.02 -7.22 22.04
CA HIS A 273 16.90 -5.80 22.40
C HIS A 273 15.44 -5.31 22.53
N ALA A 274 14.43 -6.19 22.48
CA ALA A 274 13.03 -5.79 22.51
C ALA A 274 12.42 -5.84 23.92
N PRO A 275 11.67 -4.81 24.36
CA PRO A 275 10.86 -4.86 25.58
C PRO A 275 9.73 -5.89 25.46
N THR A 276 9.48 -6.62 26.55
CA THR A 276 8.34 -7.54 26.66
C THR A 276 7.05 -6.73 26.78
N GLY A 277 6.06 -6.96 25.88
CA GLY A 277 4.71 -6.42 26.07
C GLY A 277 4.00 -5.77 24.87
N THR A 278 4.57 -5.75 23.67
CA THR A 278 3.89 -5.18 22.50
C THR A 278 3.03 -6.23 21.77
N SER A 279 1.76 -5.87 21.48
CA SER A 279 0.85 -6.68 20.64
C SER A 279 1.49 -6.91 19.27
N ARG A 280 1.63 -8.17 18.88
CA ARG A 280 2.26 -8.55 17.61
C ARG A 280 1.33 -8.20 16.45
N PRO A 281 1.78 -7.42 15.44
CA PRO A 281 0.98 -7.23 14.24
C PRO A 281 0.74 -8.59 13.55
N PRO A 282 -0.44 -8.77 12.90
CA PRO A 282 -0.72 -10.01 12.18
C PRO A 282 0.33 -10.22 11.08
N LEU A 283 0.85 -11.44 11.00
CA LEU A 283 1.89 -11.83 10.04
C LEU A 283 1.45 -11.64 8.58
N LEU A 284 0.16 -11.80 8.30
CA LEU A 284 -0.41 -11.63 6.97
C LEU A 284 -1.58 -10.64 7.06
N PRO A 285 -1.62 -9.58 6.23
CA PRO A 285 -2.79 -8.69 6.14
C PRO A 285 -4.04 -9.48 5.75
N GLY A 286 -5.16 -9.30 6.47
CA GLY A 286 -6.36 -10.12 6.27
C GLY A 286 -6.97 -10.03 4.86
N PHE A 287 -6.82 -8.90 4.17
CA PHE A 287 -7.27 -8.77 2.78
C PHE A 287 -6.47 -9.65 1.81
N VAL A 288 -5.19 -9.91 2.10
CA VAL A 288 -4.35 -10.84 1.32
C VAL A 288 -4.84 -12.27 1.54
N GLY A 289 -5.16 -12.64 2.80
CA GLY A 289 -5.79 -13.93 3.10
C GLY A 289 -7.12 -14.11 2.36
N ALA A 290 -7.99 -13.10 2.39
CA ALA A 290 -9.26 -13.12 1.66
C ALA A 290 -9.05 -13.24 0.14
N PHE A 291 -8.09 -12.49 -0.44
CA PHE A 291 -7.71 -12.62 -1.85
C PHE A 291 -7.27 -14.05 -2.19
N LEU A 292 -6.39 -14.65 -1.39
CA LEU A 292 -5.90 -16.02 -1.63
C LEU A 292 -7.02 -17.06 -1.56
N ILE A 293 -7.94 -16.92 -0.60
CA ILE A 293 -9.10 -17.81 -0.47
C ILE A 293 -10.00 -17.67 -1.71
N LEU A 294 -10.33 -16.46 -2.13
CA LEU A 294 -11.17 -16.22 -3.30
C LEU A 294 -10.49 -16.68 -4.61
N ALA A 295 -9.17 -16.47 -4.73
CA ALA A 295 -8.39 -16.98 -5.86
C ALA A 295 -8.37 -18.52 -5.90
N ALA A 296 -8.24 -19.18 -4.74
CA ALA A 296 -8.34 -20.62 -4.65
C ALA A 296 -9.73 -21.13 -5.06
N LEU A 297 -10.81 -20.52 -4.52
CA LEU A 297 -12.18 -20.88 -4.89
C LEU A 297 -12.43 -20.73 -6.41
N ASN A 298 -11.91 -19.65 -7.01
CA ASN A 298 -12.01 -19.44 -8.46
C ASN A 298 -11.17 -20.47 -9.24
N SER A 299 -9.98 -20.79 -8.77
CA SER A 299 -9.08 -21.78 -9.40
C SER A 299 -9.67 -23.20 -9.43
N PHE A 300 -10.49 -23.55 -8.44
CA PHE A 300 -11.23 -24.83 -8.40
C PHE A 300 -12.59 -24.75 -9.09
N HIS A 301 -12.89 -23.64 -9.79
CA HIS A 301 -14.18 -23.41 -10.47
C HIS A 301 -15.42 -23.53 -9.56
N LEU A 302 -15.24 -23.23 -8.26
CA LEU A 302 -16.31 -23.32 -7.25
C LEU A 302 -17.22 -22.07 -7.25
N VAL A 303 -16.83 -21.00 -7.95
CA VAL A 303 -17.60 -19.75 -8.01
C VAL A 303 -18.31 -19.66 -9.36
N PRO A 304 -19.65 -19.66 -9.39
CA PRO A 304 -20.40 -19.48 -10.62
C PRO A 304 -20.12 -18.11 -11.27
N GLU A 305 -20.10 -18.06 -12.61
CA GLU A 305 -19.87 -16.82 -13.37
C GLU A 305 -20.87 -15.73 -13.00
N ALA A 306 -22.10 -16.10 -12.67
CA ALA A 306 -23.14 -15.18 -12.19
C ALA A 306 -22.76 -14.41 -10.91
N VAL A 307 -21.81 -14.92 -10.13
CA VAL A 307 -21.26 -14.26 -8.94
C VAL A 307 -19.92 -13.59 -9.25
N ALA A 308 -19.07 -14.24 -10.04
CA ALA A 308 -17.73 -13.73 -10.37
C ALA A 308 -17.78 -12.44 -11.19
N ALA A 309 -18.67 -12.33 -12.19
CA ALA A 309 -18.76 -11.14 -13.04
C ALA A 309 -19.23 -9.87 -12.30
N PRO A 310 -20.32 -9.88 -11.48
CA PRO A 310 -20.67 -8.73 -10.65
C PRO A 310 -19.61 -8.37 -9.62
N ALA A 311 -18.96 -9.37 -9.00
CA ALA A 311 -17.90 -9.15 -8.03
C ALA A 311 -16.68 -8.48 -8.69
N ALA A 312 -16.32 -8.87 -9.91
CA ALA A 312 -15.24 -8.22 -10.67
C ALA A 312 -15.57 -6.75 -11.00
N THR A 313 -16.81 -6.46 -11.38
CA THR A 313 -17.28 -5.09 -11.64
C THR A 313 -17.23 -4.24 -10.36
N LEU A 314 -17.72 -4.79 -9.26
CA LEU A 314 -17.65 -4.14 -7.94
C LEU A 314 -16.19 -3.90 -7.50
N SER A 315 -15.32 -4.91 -7.66
CA SER A 315 -13.88 -4.78 -7.39
C SER A 315 -13.29 -3.59 -8.13
N ARG A 316 -13.53 -3.49 -9.45
CA ARG A 316 -13.03 -2.38 -10.28
C ARG A 316 -13.54 -1.01 -9.80
N ALA A 317 -14.81 -0.88 -9.49
CA ALA A 317 -15.40 0.36 -8.96
C ALA A 317 -14.78 0.77 -7.62
N LEU A 318 -14.60 -0.19 -6.71
CA LEU A 318 -13.95 0.03 -5.41
C LEU A 318 -12.49 0.45 -5.58
N LEU A 319 -11.76 -0.17 -6.51
CA LEU A 319 -10.36 0.16 -6.79
C LEU A 319 -10.22 1.57 -7.39
N VAL A 320 -11.07 1.97 -8.35
CA VAL A 320 -11.05 3.34 -8.91
C VAL A 320 -11.31 4.36 -7.81
N THR A 321 -12.30 4.11 -6.94
CA THR A 321 -12.63 4.98 -5.79
C THR A 321 -11.46 5.06 -4.80
N ALA A 322 -10.83 3.93 -4.51
CA ALA A 322 -9.67 3.89 -3.62
C ALA A 322 -8.46 4.63 -4.20
N VAL A 323 -8.20 4.50 -5.51
CA VAL A 323 -7.10 5.19 -6.20
C VAL A 323 -7.34 6.71 -6.22
N ALA A 324 -8.58 7.18 -6.43
CA ALA A 324 -8.92 8.59 -6.28
C ALA A 324 -8.63 9.09 -4.85
N ALA A 325 -9.03 8.33 -3.83
CA ALA A 325 -8.74 8.65 -2.43
C ALA A 325 -7.23 8.66 -2.12
N VAL A 326 -6.44 7.76 -2.73
CA VAL A 326 -4.97 7.77 -2.62
C VAL A 326 -4.40 9.04 -3.23
N GLY A 327 -4.89 9.47 -4.40
CA GLY A 327 -4.53 10.76 -5.01
C GLY A 327 -4.78 11.92 -4.05
N MET A 328 -5.96 11.99 -3.42
CA MET A 328 -6.30 13.01 -2.43
C MET A 328 -5.39 12.99 -1.18
N LYS A 329 -4.83 11.84 -0.81
CA LYS A 329 -3.90 11.73 0.32
C LYS A 329 -2.45 12.01 -0.05
N THR A 330 -2.14 12.15 -1.34
CA THR A 330 -0.78 12.40 -1.82
C THR A 330 -0.46 13.89 -1.70
N SER A 331 0.47 14.24 -0.79
CA SER A 331 1.00 15.61 -0.64
C SER A 331 2.37 15.70 -1.28
N LEU A 332 2.46 16.39 -2.40
CA LEU A 332 3.74 16.65 -3.07
C LEU A 332 4.57 17.69 -2.30
N ALA A 333 3.93 18.59 -1.55
CA ALA A 333 4.62 19.63 -0.77
C ALA A 333 5.41 19.03 0.41
N LYS A 334 4.86 18.02 1.10
CA LYS A 334 5.53 17.36 2.24
C LYS A 334 6.80 16.60 1.85
N LEU A 335 7.03 16.39 0.56
CA LEU A 335 8.25 15.75 0.06
C LEU A 335 9.47 16.68 0.16
N ALA A 336 9.27 17.98 0.03
CA ALA A 336 10.34 18.98 0.06
C ALA A 336 10.94 19.19 1.47
N ASP A 337 10.18 18.89 2.54
CA ASP A 337 10.58 19.16 3.93
C ASP A 337 11.52 18.07 4.51
N VAL A 338 11.82 17.04 3.74
CA VAL A 338 12.59 15.88 4.20
C VAL A 338 14.06 16.00 3.79
N GLY A 339 14.98 15.74 4.73
CA GLY A 339 16.42 15.92 4.52
C GLY A 339 16.97 15.16 3.30
N GLY A 340 17.73 15.85 2.46
CA GLY A 340 18.16 15.38 1.14
C GLY A 340 18.90 14.03 1.10
N THR A 341 19.74 13.72 2.10
CA THR A 341 20.50 12.45 2.15
C THR A 341 19.62 11.22 2.34
N ALA A 342 18.55 11.34 3.12
CA ALA A 342 17.62 10.22 3.34
C ALA A 342 16.68 10.03 2.12
N ILE A 343 16.31 11.13 1.43
CA ILE A 343 15.59 11.05 0.14
C ILE A 343 16.46 10.36 -0.90
N ALA A 344 17.74 10.73 -1.00
CA ALA A 344 18.68 10.10 -1.93
C ALA A 344 18.83 8.60 -1.65
N LEU A 345 18.87 8.18 -0.39
CA LEU A 345 18.91 6.78 -0.02
C LEU A 345 17.67 6.02 -0.56
N LEU A 346 16.45 6.55 -0.35
CA LEU A 346 15.23 5.91 -0.86
C LEU A 346 15.17 5.92 -2.40
N ALA A 347 15.63 6.99 -3.02
CA ALA A 347 15.72 7.06 -4.48
C ALA A 347 16.65 5.96 -5.04
N VAL A 348 17.83 5.78 -4.43
CA VAL A 348 18.76 4.71 -4.79
C VAL A 348 18.15 3.33 -4.55
N GLN A 349 17.51 3.10 -3.40
CA GLN A 349 16.82 1.83 -3.11
C GLN A 349 15.74 1.52 -4.14
N THR A 350 14.95 2.53 -4.53
CA THR A 350 13.89 2.40 -5.56
C THR A 350 14.48 2.10 -6.92
N ALA A 351 15.54 2.81 -7.32
CA ALA A 351 16.23 2.60 -8.60
C ALA A 351 16.91 1.22 -8.66
N VAL A 352 17.55 0.79 -7.57
CA VAL A 352 18.16 -0.55 -7.45
C VAL A 352 17.10 -1.63 -7.60
N LEU A 353 15.96 -1.51 -6.90
CA LEU A 353 14.86 -2.46 -7.04
C LEU A 353 14.35 -2.52 -8.49
N ALA A 354 14.14 -1.36 -9.12
CA ALA A 354 13.70 -1.28 -10.51
C ALA A 354 14.69 -1.95 -11.45
N GLY A 355 15.98 -1.68 -11.29
CA GLY A 355 17.05 -2.29 -12.10
C GLY A 355 17.15 -3.81 -11.92
N LEU A 356 17.04 -4.30 -10.68
CA LEU A 356 17.09 -5.73 -10.37
C LEU A 356 15.92 -6.52 -10.97
N VAL A 357 14.74 -5.92 -11.04
CA VAL A 357 13.57 -6.57 -11.65
C VAL A 357 13.60 -6.45 -13.17
N LEU A 358 14.04 -5.28 -13.68
CA LEU A 358 14.06 -5.02 -15.11
C LEU A 358 15.17 -5.80 -15.85
N ALA A 359 16.35 -5.92 -15.24
CA ALA A 359 17.48 -6.57 -15.89
C ALA A 359 17.17 -8.01 -16.36
N PRO A 360 16.63 -8.93 -15.55
CA PRO A 360 16.29 -10.28 -16.02
C PRO A 360 15.24 -10.29 -17.14
N LEU A 361 14.31 -9.33 -17.17
CA LEU A 361 13.31 -9.19 -18.23
C LEU A 361 13.96 -8.79 -19.54
N LEU A 362 14.84 -7.79 -19.52
CA LEU A 362 15.53 -7.31 -20.74
C LEU A 362 16.53 -8.32 -21.32
N PHE A 363 17.14 -9.16 -20.48
CA PHE A 363 18.07 -10.20 -20.91
C PHE A 363 17.39 -11.54 -21.29
N GLY A 364 16.05 -11.61 -21.24
CA GLY A 364 15.29 -12.82 -21.57
C GLY A 364 15.60 -14.00 -20.67
N LEU A 365 15.88 -13.73 -19.38
CA LEU A 365 16.18 -14.77 -18.38
C LEU A 365 14.92 -15.30 -17.67
N LEU A 366 13.76 -14.72 -17.99
CA LEU A 366 12.46 -15.01 -17.35
C LEU A 366 11.37 -15.21 -18.38
#